data_d94978be3be0ca173e6d28c92ef0eaab
#
_entry.id   d94978be3be0ca173e6d28c92ef0eaab
#
_cell.length_a   1.000
_cell.length_b   1.000
_cell.length_c   1.000
_cell.angle_alpha   90.00
_cell.angle_beta   90.00
_cell.angle_gamma   90.00
#
_symmetry.space_group_name_H-M   'P 1'
#
loop_
_entity.id
_entity.type
_entity.pdbx_description
1 polymer ?
#
loop_
_entity_poly.entity_id
_entity_poly.type
_entity_poly.pdbx_seq_one_letter_code
_entity_poly.pdbx_strand_id
1 'polypeptide(L)'
;VIGTEWEMPVVLAGMYGLRMSEIIGLRTTNIDLEKMQFGVVEQMPFKVPPGTKTITEMAPTKSNDRILPITEEALPYFLRQFDLIARQKALTEAGGGVYYDNKLFIAKPDGSPQRRDRMSANFGQLIRHLEMPHIRFHDLRHTAATNMHQLTGDFYTVGEILGHTLKGIGISLGISTNLEAVTAQYVDVRLERKQSVLQTYHKALQPKTTVTGKEAGQETSKKAKKKSSEME
;
A
#
# COMPACT_ATOMS: atom_id res chain seq x y z
N VAL A 1 6.86 -2.34 -11.91
CA VAL A 1 7.39 -2.99 -10.69
C VAL A 1 6.65 -4.27 -10.30
N ILE A 2 5.60 -4.66 -11.04
CA ILE A 2 4.82 -5.89 -10.77
C ILE A 2 5.75 -7.11 -10.82
N GLY A 3 5.66 -8.00 -9.81
CA GLY A 3 6.48 -9.21 -9.70
C GLY A 3 7.94 -8.98 -9.28
N THR A 4 8.34 -7.75 -8.98
CA THR A 4 9.67 -7.43 -8.46
C THR A 4 9.65 -7.24 -6.93
N GLU A 5 10.83 -7.16 -6.32
CA GLU A 5 11.00 -6.83 -4.89
C GLU A 5 10.41 -5.46 -4.50
N TRP A 6 10.12 -4.60 -5.47
CA TRP A 6 9.55 -3.27 -5.27
C TRP A 6 8.03 -3.26 -5.28
N GLU A 7 7.37 -4.32 -5.73
CA GLU A 7 5.92 -4.35 -5.82
C GLU A 7 5.26 -4.07 -4.46
N MET A 8 5.58 -4.89 -3.46
CA MET A 8 4.93 -4.76 -2.15
C MET A 8 5.33 -3.49 -1.38
N PRO A 9 6.61 -3.04 -1.36
CA PRO A 9 6.95 -1.73 -0.80
C PRO A 9 6.17 -0.56 -1.40
N VAL A 10 5.99 -0.54 -2.72
CA VAL A 10 5.21 0.51 -3.42
C VAL A 10 3.73 0.40 -3.08
N VAL A 11 3.16 -0.81 -3.01
CA VAL A 11 1.78 -1.05 -2.59
C VAL A 11 1.54 -0.54 -1.16
N LEU A 12 2.40 -0.91 -0.21
CA LEU A 12 2.25 -0.48 1.18
C LEU A 12 2.39 1.04 1.35
N ALA A 13 3.26 1.68 0.56
CA ALA A 13 3.40 3.14 0.59
C ALA A 13 2.28 3.87 -0.16
N GLY A 14 1.93 3.40 -1.38
CA GLY A 14 1.02 4.08 -2.28
C GLY A 14 -0.45 3.76 -2.04
N MET A 15 -0.79 2.55 -1.60
CA MET A 15 -2.18 2.16 -1.31
C MET A 15 -2.55 2.37 0.16
N TYR A 16 -1.63 2.12 1.09
CA TYR A 16 -1.89 2.23 2.53
C TYR A 16 -1.25 3.44 3.21
N GLY A 17 -0.34 4.11 2.53
CA GLY A 17 0.35 5.27 3.07
C GLY A 17 1.32 4.96 4.22
N LEU A 18 1.88 3.75 4.30
CA LEU A 18 2.83 3.38 5.36
C LEU A 18 4.16 4.15 5.23
N ARG A 19 4.81 4.38 6.37
CA ARG A 19 6.18 4.91 6.40
C ARG A 19 7.18 3.84 6.00
N MET A 20 8.30 4.22 5.37
CA MET A 20 9.33 3.26 4.97
C MET A 20 9.80 2.37 6.13
N SER A 21 10.00 2.94 7.32
CA SER A 21 10.42 2.15 8.49
C SER A 21 9.37 1.15 8.96
N GLU A 22 8.07 1.47 8.83
CA GLU A 22 6.96 0.56 9.09
C GLU A 22 6.93 -0.56 8.04
N ILE A 23 7.15 -0.22 6.76
CA ILE A 23 7.17 -1.17 5.65
C ILE A 23 8.27 -2.22 5.81
N ILE A 24 9.52 -1.77 6.00
CA ILE A 24 10.64 -2.71 6.14
C ILE A 24 10.70 -3.39 7.52
N GLY A 25 9.90 -2.92 8.47
CA GLY A 25 9.71 -3.52 9.80
C GLY A 25 8.48 -4.43 9.90
N LEU A 26 7.60 -4.45 8.88
CA LEU A 26 6.40 -5.29 8.92
C LEU A 26 6.78 -6.78 8.95
N ARG A 27 6.26 -7.51 9.94
CA ARG A 27 6.47 -8.94 10.07
C ARG A 27 5.33 -9.75 9.45
N THR A 28 5.67 -10.92 8.92
CA THR A 28 4.69 -11.89 8.41
C THR A 28 3.72 -12.36 9.50
N THR A 29 4.17 -12.40 10.76
CA THR A 29 3.34 -12.73 11.92
C THR A 29 2.26 -11.72 12.24
N ASN A 30 2.38 -10.49 11.73
CA ASN A 30 1.39 -9.43 11.91
C ASN A 30 0.38 -9.36 10.75
N ILE A 31 0.39 -10.35 9.84
CA ILE A 31 -0.51 -10.42 8.69
C ILE A 31 -1.42 -11.63 8.87
N ASP A 32 -2.71 -11.40 8.92
CA ASP A 32 -3.76 -12.40 9.05
C ASP A 32 -4.60 -12.40 7.76
N LEU A 33 -4.31 -13.34 6.86
CA LEU A 33 -5.01 -13.45 5.58
C LEU A 33 -6.43 -14.02 5.73
N GLU A 34 -6.70 -14.78 6.79
CA GLU A 34 -8.04 -15.32 7.05
C GLU A 34 -8.98 -14.19 7.49
N LYS A 35 -8.49 -13.30 8.36
CA LYS A 35 -9.23 -12.10 8.78
C LYS A 35 -9.10 -10.93 7.83
N MET A 36 -8.34 -11.08 6.74
CA MET A 36 -8.10 -10.02 5.77
C MET A 36 -7.61 -8.72 6.43
N GLN A 37 -6.58 -8.82 7.29
CA GLN A 37 -6.04 -7.66 8.01
C GLN A 37 -4.56 -7.82 8.33
N PHE A 38 -3.89 -6.70 8.63
CA PHE A 38 -2.52 -6.68 9.12
C PHE A 38 -2.30 -5.59 10.16
N GLY A 39 -1.41 -5.85 11.11
CA GLY A 39 -1.04 -4.94 12.18
C GLY A 39 0.23 -4.15 11.87
N VAL A 40 0.19 -2.85 12.04
CA VAL A 40 1.36 -1.95 12.04
C VAL A 40 1.65 -1.59 13.48
N VAL A 41 2.41 -2.43 14.16
CA VAL A 41 2.66 -2.36 15.62
C VAL A 41 4.13 -2.10 15.96
N GLU A 42 5.01 -2.20 14.97
CA GLU A 42 6.43 -2.00 15.13
C GLU A 42 7.05 -1.43 13.84
N GLN A 43 8.25 -0.94 13.93
CA GLN A 43 9.00 -0.43 12.78
C GLN A 43 10.48 -0.82 12.86
N MET A 44 11.15 -0.85 11.71
CA MET A 44 12.59 -1.06 11.66
C MET A 44 13.32 0.05 12.44
N PRO A 45 14.29 -0.28 13.29
CA PRO A 45 15.10 0.72 13.98
C PRO A 45 15.74 1.70 13.01
N PHE A 46 15.92 2.95 13.45
CA PHE A 46 16.48 4.00 12.60
C PHE A 46 17.89 3.67 12.09
N LYS A 47 18.70 3.07 12.96
CA LYS A 47 20.06 2.63 12.63
C LYS A 47 20.12 1.10 12.63
N VAL A 48 20.29 0.52 11.45
CA VAL A 48 20.62 -0.90 11.26
C VAL A 48 22.05 -0.95 10.71
N PRO A 49 23.01 -1.52 11.44
CA PRO A 49 24.41 -1.59 10.98
C PRO A 49 24.54 -2.32 9.64
N PRO A 50 25.51 -1.92 8.79
CA PRO A 50 25.82 -2.69 7.59
C PRO A 50 26.18 -4.14 7.95
N GLY A 51 25.69 -5.11 7.15
CA GLY A 51 25.98 -6.52 7.38
C GLY A 51 25.11 -7.21 8.44
N THR A 52 24.19 -6.49 9.11
CA THR A 52 23.22 -7.10 10.03
C THR A 52 22.44 -8.22 9.33
N LYS A 53 22.45 -9.41 9.94
CA LYS A 53 21.76 -10.59 9.43
C LYS A 53 20.47 -10.88 10.20
N THR A 54 20.45 -10.56 11.48
CA THR A 54 19.32 -10.84 12.38
C THR A 54 18.93 -9.57 13.13
N ILE A 55 17.62 -9.32 13.24
CA ILE A 55 17.04 -8.26 14.07
C ILE A 55 16.42 -8.90 15.30
N THR A 56 16.96 -8.57 16.46
CA THR A 56 16.47 -9.04 17.76
C THR A 56 15.43 -8.12 18.36
N GLU A 57 15.57 -6.80 18.13
CA GLU A 57 14.69 -5.79 18.68
C GLU A 57 14.16 -4.88 17.58
N MET A 58 12.86 -4.68 17.58
CA MET A 58 12.18 -3.71 16.73
C MET A 58 11.92 -2.43 17.51
N ALA A 59 11.83 -1.31 16.82
CA ALA A 59 11.41 -0.06 17.43
C ALA A 59 9.88 0.02 17.49
N PRO A 60 9.29 0.64 18.52
CA PRO A 60 7.88 0.95 18.51
C PRO A 60 7.55 1.89 17.35
N THR A 61 6.32 1.86 16.87
CA THR A 61 5.87 2.82 15.86
C THR A 61 5.96 4.25 16.43
N LYS A 62 6.19 5.24 15.55
CA LYS A 62 6.14 6.66 15.93
C LYS A 62 4.72 7.17 16.15
N SER A 63 3.76 6.36 15.84
CA SER A 63 2.32 6.60 15.92
C SER A 63 1.67 5.46 16.70
N ASN A 64 0.37 5.55 16.94
CA ASN A 64 -0.36 4.48 17.58
C ASN A 64 -0.30 3.20 16.74
N ASP A 65 -0.24 2.06 17.42
CA ASP A 65 -0.42 0.76 16.82
C ASP A 65 -1.80 0.72 16.15
N ARG A 66 -1.84 0.13 14.97
CA ARG A 66 -3.08 0.10 14.19
C ARG A 66 -3.24 -1.18 13.40
N ILE A 67 -4.47 -1.63 13.29
CA ILE A 67 -4.86 -2.71 12.39
C ILE A 67 -5.46 -2.09 11.13
N LEU A 68 -5.01 -2.59 9.97
CA LEU A 68 -5.47 -2.17 8.65
C LEU A 68 -6.08 -3.36 7.90
N PRO A 69 -7.21 -3.19 7.22
CA PRO A 69 -7.81 -4.25 6.43
C PRO A 69 -7.02 -4.49 5.13
N ILE A 70 -6.95 -5.74 4.70
CA ILE A 70 -6.49 -6.11 3.36
C ILE A 70 -7.73 -6.11 2.47
N THR A 71 -7.79 -5.20 1.50
CA THR A 71 -8.91 -5.15 0.56
C THR A 71 -8.75 -6.22 -0.51
N GLU A 72 -9.84 -6.55 -1.22
CA GLU A 72 -9.81 -7.51 -2.33
C GLU A 72 -8.81 -7.08 -3.42
N GLU A 73 -8.74 -5.77 -3.69
CA GLU A 73 -7.80 -5.20 -4.66
C GLU A 73 -6.34 -5.32 -4.23
N ALA A 74 -6.08 -5.35 -2.93
CA ALA A 74 -4.73 -5.46 -2.38
C ALA A 74 -4.29 -6.91 -2.17
N LEU A 75 -5.20 -7.84 -1.92
CA LEU A 75 -4.91 -9.24 -1.61
C LEU A 75 -3.93 -9.91 -2.59
N PRO A 76 -4.06 -9.77 -3.92
CA PRO A 76 -3.14 -10.41 -4.85
C PRO A 76 -1.66 -10.01 -4.64
N TYR A 77 -1.41 -8.79 -4.17
CA TYR A 77 -0.04 -8.31 -3.88
C TYR A 77 0.52 -8.97 -2.63
N PHE A 78 -0.30 -9.16 -1.59
CA PHE A 78 0.11 -9.87 -0.38
C PHE A 78 0.46 -11.33 -0.68
N LEU A 79 -0.36 -12.01 -1.47
CA LEU A 79 -0.13 -13.39 -1.87
C LEU A 79 1.17 -13.54 -2.66
N ARG A 80 1.41 -12.68 -3.67
CA ARG A 80 2.67 -12.69 -4.43
C ARG A 80 3.90 -12.41 -3.57
N GLN A 81 3.78 -11.57 -2.55
CA GLN A 81 4.88 -11.31 -1.63
C GLN A 81 5.21 -12.54 -0.77
N PHE A 82 4.22 -13.29 -0.28
CA PHE A 82 4.46 -14.56 0.40
C PHE A 82 5.13 -15.57 -0.52
N ASP A 83 4.69 -15.68 -1.77
CA ASP A 83 5.33 -16.55 -2.77
C ASP A 83 6.77 -16.10 -3.07
N LEU A 84 7.03 -14.81 -3.11
CA LEU A 84 8.38 -14.28 -3.30
C LEU A 84 9.29 -14.67 -2.14
N ILE A 85 8.84 -14.53 -0.89
CA ILE A 85 9.59 -14.93 0.31
C ILE A 85 9.91 -16.44 0.25
N ALA A 86 8.93 -17.27 -0.05
CA ALA A 86 9.12 -18.71 -0.14
C ALA A 86 10.14 -19.09 -1.22
N ARG A 87 10.04 -18.49 -2.40
CA ARG A 87 11.01 -18.71 -3.50
C ARG A 87 12.42 -18.24 -3.15
N GLN A 88 12.57 -17.05 -2.55
CA GLN A 88 13.88 -16.52 -2.13
C GLN A 88 14.54 -17.43 -1.10
N LYS A 89 13.77 -17.92 -0.13
CA LYS A 89 14.27 -18.90 0.87
C LYS A 89 14.77 -20.17 0.19
N ALA A 90 13.94 -20.79 -0.66
CA ALA A 90 14.30 -22.02 -1.35
C ALA A 90 15.55 -21.84 -2.26
N LEU A 91 15.65 -20.74 -2.99
CA LEU A 91 16.80 -20.44 -3.84
C LEU A 91 18.08 -20.20 -3.03
N THR A 92 18.00 -19.51 -1.90
CA THR A 92 19.16 -19.27 -1.03
C THR A 92 19.68 -20.58 -0.46
N GLU A 93 18.79 -21.45 0.05
CA GLU A 93 19.13 -22.75 0.62
C GLU A 93 19.67 -23.72 -0.46
N ALA A 94 19.05 -23.77 -1.63
CA ALA A 94 19.50 -24.59 -2.75
C ALA A 94 20.89 -24.18 -3.28
N GLY A 95 21.21 -22.88 -3.19
CA GLY A 95 22.54 -22.34 -3.52
C GLY A 95 23.60 -22.56 -2.44
N GLY A 96 23.30 -23.28 -1.36
CA GLY A 96 24.20 -23.51 -0.22
C GLY A 96 24.35 -22.28 0.69
N GLY A 97 23.53 -21.26 0.54
CA GLY A 97 23.50 -20.08 1.39
C GLY A 97 22.69 -20.28 2.67
N VAL A 98 22.81 -19.34 3.61
CA VAL A 98 22.04 -19.32 4.86
C VAL A 98 20.89 -18.32 4.70
N TYR A 99 19.66 -18.78 4.91
CA TYR A 99 18.49 -17.90 4.98
C TYR A 99 18.25 -17.48 6.44
N TYR A 100 18.16 -16.15 6.66
CA TYR A 100 17.97 -15.53 7.97
C TYR A 100 16.48 -15.24 8.21
N ASP A 101 15.78 -16.16 8.85
CA ASP A 101 14.33 -16.05 9.08
C ASP A 101 13.99 -15.01 10.17
N ASN A 102 14.03 -13.74 9.81
CA ASN A 102 13.63 -12.64 10.67
C ASN A 102 12.12 -12.40 10.72
N LYS A 103 11.31 -13.22 10.06
CA LYS A 103 9.86 -13.04 9.89
C LYS A 103 9.49 -11.69 9.24
N LEU A 104 10.42 -11.04 8.56
CA LEU A 104 10.17 -9.78 7.86
C LEU A 104 9.39 -10.03 6.56
N PHE A 105 8.35 -9.23 6.34
CA PHE A 105 7.57 -9.28 5.12
C PHE A 105 8.33 -8.66 3.94
N ILE A 106 9.16 -7.65 4.22
CA ILE A 106 10.07 -7.01 3.25
C ILE A 106 11.51 -7.21 3.72
N ALA A 107 12.16 -8.22 3.18
CA ALA A 107 13.54 -8.58 3.49
C ALA A 107 14.42 -8.56 2.23
N LYS A 108 15.71 -8.79 2.41
CA LYS A 108 16.61 -9.13 1.29
C LYS A 108 16.40 -10.59 0.88
N PRO A 109 16.91 -11.03 -0.29
CA PRO A 109 16.76 -12.40 -0.75
C PRO A 109 17.24 -13.46 0.24
N ASP A 110 18.27 -13.15 1.06
CA ASP A 110 18.77 -14.01 2.12
C ASP A 110 17.99 -13.92 3.43
N GLY A 111 16.86 -13.21 3.46
CA GLY A 111 16.03 -13.00 4.65
C GLY A 111 16.59 -11.95 5.64
N SER A 112 17.78 -11.41 5.38
CA SER A 112 18.36 -10.35 6.22
C SER A 112 17.60 -9.02 6.07
N PRO A 113 17.64 -8.13 7.09
CA PRO A 113 16.84 -6.92 7.10
C PRO A 113 17.28 -5.93 6.02
N GLN A 114 16.29 -5.23 5.45
CA GLN A 114 16.50 -4.06 4.62
C GLN A 114 16.95 -2.88 5.48
N ARG A 115 17.71 -1.97 4.88
CA ARG A 115 18.12 -0.72 5.52
C ARG A 115 17.43 0.47 4.86
N ARG A 116 16.92 1.38 5.68
CA ARG A 116 16.16 2.55 5.23
C ARG A 116 16.94 3.42 4.23
N ASP A 117 18.24 3.68 4.51
CA ASP A 117 19.10 4.48 3.64
C ASP A 117 19.29 3.83 2.26
N ARG A 118 19.49 2.50 2.25
CA ARG A 118 19.60 1.73 1.01
C ARG A 118 18.32 1.66 0.23
N MET A 119 17.19 1.43 0.90
CA MET A 119 15.88 1.44 0.26
C MET A 119 15.60 2.80 -0.40
N SER A 120 15.87 3.92 0.29
CA SER A 120 15.70 5.26 -0.31
C SER A 120 16.59 5.46 -1.53
N ALA A 121 17.86 5.08 -1.47
CA ALA A 121 18.79 5.23 -2.59
C ALA A 121 18.38 4.35 -3.78
N ASN A 122 18.03 3.09 -3.53
CA ASN A 122 17.62 2.14 -4.56
C ASN A 122 16.29 2.56 -5.22
N PHE A 123 15.33 3.11 -4.44
CA PHE A 123 14.11 3.67 -5.02
C PHE A 123 14.41 4.82 -5.98
N GLY A 124 15.31 5.73 -5.61
CA GLY A 124 15.73 6.81 -6.50
C GLY A 124 16.40 6.30 -7.78
N GLN A 125 17.13 5.16 -7.72
CA GLN A 125 17.68 4.50 -8.92
C GLN A 125 16.57 3.88 -9.76
N LEU A 126 15.59 3.20 -9.14
CA LEU A 126 14.44 2.62 -9.82
C LEU A 126 13.65 3.69 -10.59
N ILE A 127 13.35 4.83 -9.98
CA ILE A 127 12.62 5.93 -10.62
C ILE A 127 13.37 6.47 -11.83
N ARG A 128 14.69 6.63 -11.73
CA ARG A 128 15.52 7.03 -12.87
C ARG A 128 15.56 5.99 -13.99
N HIS A 129 15.66 4.70 -13.63
CA HIS A 129 15.63 3.61 -14.61
C HIS A 129 14.29 3.51 -15.36
N LEU A 130 13.19 3.85 -14.69
CA LEU A 130 11.85 3.90 -15.27
C LEU A 130 11.57 5.21 -16.04
N GLU A 131 12.56 6.10 -16.15
CA GLU A 131 12.43 7.41 -16.79
C GLU A 131 11.26 8.26 -16.25
N MET A 132 10.91 8.04 -14.97
CA MET A 132 9.83 8.76 -14.32
C MET A 132 10.32 10.10 -13.74
N PRO A 133 9.44 11.10 -13.60
CA PRO A 133 9.74 12.31 -12.85
C PRO A 133 10.29 11.99 -11.47
N HIS A 134 11.24 12.80 -10.97
CA HIS A 134 11.85 12.58 -9.68
C HIS A 134 10.81 12.65 -8.56
N ILE A 135 10.59 11.52 -7.89
CA ILE A 135 9.79 11.41 -6.66
C ILE A 135 10.60 10.69 -5.58
N ARG A 136 10.37 11.06 -4.33
CA ARG A 136 10.92 10.34 -3.18
C ARG A 136 9.96 9.24 -2.76
N PHE A 137 10.45 8.20 -2.13
CA PHE A 137 9.60 7.13 -1.62
C PHE A 137 8.48 7.64 -0.69
N HIS A 138 8.79 8.66 0.13
CA HIS A 138 7.80 9.24 1.05
C HIS A 138 6.66 10.00 0.33
N ASP A 139 6.88 10.43 -0.89
CA ASP A 139 5.87 11.13 -1.69
C ASP A 139 4.72 10.20 -2.09
N LEU A 140 4.96 8.87 -2.15
CA LEU A 140 3.90 7.86 -2.33
C LEU A 140 2.88 7.91 -1.19
N ARG A 141 3.35 8.08 0.06
CA ARG A 141 2.47 8.24 1.22
C ARG A 141 1.69 9.54 1.17
N HIS A 142 2.31 10.66 0.75
CA HIS A 142 1.59 11.92 0.58
C HIS A 142 0.51 11.81 -0.48
N THR A 143 0.80 11.15 -1.60
CA THR A 143 -0.17 10.88 -2.65
C THR A 143 -1.33 10.02 -2.13
N ALA A 144 -1.04 8.94 -1.39
CA ALA A 144 -2.07 8.11 -0.78
C ALA A 144 -2.98 8.91 0.17
N ALA A 145 -2.39 9.73 1.05
CA ALA A 145 -3.11 10.57 1.99
C ALA A 145 -4.05 11.55 1.28
N THR A 146 -3.53 12.27 0.28
CA THR A 146 -4.29 13.25 -0.50
C THR A 146 -5.44 12.60 -1.26
N ASN A 147 -5.17 11.49 -1.94
CA ASN A 147 -6.18 10.80 -2.74
C ASN A 147 -7.28 10.16 -1.87
N MET A 148 -6.91 9.50 -0.77
CA MET A 148 -7.90 8.98 0.18
C MET A 148 -8.81 10.09 0.69
N HIS A 149 -8.23 11.23 1.08
CA HIS A 149 -9.01 12.36 1.55
C HIS A 149 -9.92 12.95 0.47
N GLN A 150 -9.41 13.17 -0.74
CA GLN A 150 -10.19 13.73 -1.86
C GLN A 150 -11.36 12.82 -2.26
N LEU A 151 -11.17 11.49 -2.22
CA LEU A 151 -12.18 10.54 -2.61
C LEU A 151 -13.26 10.31 -1.55
N THR A 152 -12.91 10.43 -0.27
CA THR A 152 -13.80 10.03 0.82
C THR A 152 -14.28 11.18 1.69
N GLY A 153 -13.57 12.29 1.74
CA GLY A 153 -13.81 13.40 2.67
C GLY A 153 -13.60 13.03 4.14
N ASP A 154 -13.17 11.79 4.45
CA ASP A 154 -13.06 11.28 5.81
C ASP A 154 -11.66 11.49 6.39
N PHE A 155 -11.42 12.70 6.85
CA PHE A 155 -10.15 13.11 7.38
C PHE A 155 -9.68 12.30 8.61
N TYR A 156 -10.61 11.95 9.50
CA TYR A 156 -10.28 11.22 10.72
C TYR A 156 -9.86 9.78 10.41
N THR A 157 -10.61 9.08 9.59
CA THR A 157 -10.26 7.71 9.19
C THR A 157 -8.96 7.66 8.40
N VAL A 158 -8.73 8.62 7.51
CA VAL A 158 -7.45 8.74 6.78
C VAL A 158 -6.30 8.99 7.74
N GLY A 159 -6.48 9.87 8.74
CA GLY A 159 -5.48 10.10 9.80
C GLY A 159 -5.13 8.82 10.55
N GLU A 160 -6.12 8.03 10.95
CA GLU A 160 -5.94 6.74 11.64
C GLU A 160 -5.24 5.69 10.74
N ILE A 161 -5.62 5.58 9.47
CA ILE A 161 -4.95 4.69 8.51
C ILE A 161 -3.46 5.05 8.40
N LEU A 162 -3.16 6.32 8.32
CA LEU A 162 -1.79 6.83 8.26
C LEU A 162 -1.05 6.72 9.60
N GLY A 163 -1.74 6.54 10.72
CA GLY A 163 -1.18 6.59 12.05
C GLY A 163 -0.71 8.01 12.42
N HIS A 164 -1.49 9.02 12.08
CA HIS A 164 -1.31 10.36 12.62
C HIS A 164 -1.98 10.42 14.00
N THR A 165 -1.28 11.00 14.97
CA THR A 165 -1.95 11.37 16.23
C THR A 165 -2.87 12.55 15.94
N LEU A 166 -4.11 12.46 16.36
CA LEU A 166 -5.11 13.52 16.17
C LEU A 166 -4.74 14.85 16.85
N LYS A 167 -3.74 14.84 17.72
CA LYS A 167 -3.26 15.99 18.50
C LYS A 167 -2.75 17.23 17.71
N GLY A 168 -2.73 17.19 16.39
CA GLY A 168 -2.27 18.33 15.58
C GLY A 168 -3.28 18.82 14.57
N ILE A 169 -4.42 18.15 14.47
CA ILE A 169 -5.41 18.40 13.41
C ILE A 169 -6.27 19.62 13.73
N GLY A 170 -6.68 19.82 14.98
CA GLY A 170 -7.54 20.92 15.36
C GLY A 170 -6.84 22.28 15.30
N ILE A 171 -5.52 22.34 15.56
CA ILE A 171 -4.74 23.55 15.38
C ILE A 171 -4.81 24.00 13.91
N SER A 172 -4.77 23.07 12.96
CA SER A 172 -4.88 23.34 11.52
C SER A 172 -6.30 23.77 11.11
N LEU A 173 -7.30 23.36 11.87
CA LEU A 173 -8.73 23.66 11.63
C LEU A 173 -9.28 24.81 12.49
N GLY A 174 -8.44 25.44 13.35
CA GLY A 174 -8.88 26.51 14.24
C GLY A 174 -9.78 26.06 15.38
N ILE A 175 -9.78 24.76 15.71
CA ILE A 175 -10.57 24.17 16.79
C ILE A 175 -9.75 24.24 18.09
N SER A 176 -10.40 24.59 19.20
CA SER A 176 -9.75 24.68 20.53
C SER A 176 -9.09 23.37 20.94
N THR A 177 -7.81 23.42 21.35
CA THR A 177 -6.99 22.29 21.75
C THR A 177 -7.59 21.38 22.83
N ASN A 178 -8.46 21.90 23.68
CA ASN A 178 -9.13 21.12 24.72
C ASN A 178 -10.25 20.22 24.14
N LEU A 179 -10.98 20.68 23.13
CA LEU A 179 -12.03 19.90 22.47
C LEU A 179 -11.43 18.76 21.63
N GLU A 180 -10.26 18.98 21.03
CA GLU A 180 -9.52 17.95 20.28
C GLU A 180 -9.07 16.79 21.15
N ALA A 181 -8.45 17.08 22.29
CA ALA A 181 -7.95 16.05 23.19
C ALA A 181 -9.11 15.17 23.71
N VAL A 182 -10.27 15.78 23.98
CA VAL A 182 -11.49 15.08 24.42
C VAL A 182 -12.09 14.28 23.26
N THR A 183 -12.22 14.86 22.06
CA THR A 183 -12.81 14.18 20.92
C THR A 183 -11.90 13.04 20.41
N ALA A 184 -10.58 13.25 20.39
CA ALA A 184 -9.62 12.22 19.99
C ALA A 184 -9.62 10.99 20.92
N GLN A 185 -9.99 11.15 22.19
CA GLN A 185 -10.08 10.06 23.14
C GLN A 185 -11.32 9.18 22.94
N TYR A 186 -12.35 9.69 22.24
CA TYR A 186 -13.62 8.99 21.99
C TYR A 186 -13.80 8.50 20.57
N VAL A 187 -12.94 8.89 19.63
CA VAL A 187 -13.03 8.44 18.22
C VAL A 187 -12.15 7.22 18.01
N ASP A 188 -12.65 6.05 18.38
CA ASP A 188 -12.12 4.78 17.89
C ASP A 188 -12.67 4.54 16.48
N VAL A 189 -11.79 4.67 15.48
CA VAL A 189 -12.17 4.41 14.10
C VAL A 189 -12.20 2.90 13.86
N ARG A 190 -13.40 2.35 13.79
CA ARG A 190 -13.63 0.93 13.57
C ARG A 190 -12.97 0.42 12.29
N LEU A 191 -12.61 -0.84 12.29
CA LEU A 191 -11.95 -1.50 11.14
C LEU A 191 -12.80 -1.42 9.87
N GLU A 192 -14.12 -1.55 9.99
CA GLU A 192 -15.07 -1.44 8.87
C GLU A 192 -15.01 -0.06 8.18
N ARG A 193 -14.79 1.01 8.98
CA ARG A 193 -14.65 2.36 8.42
C ARG A 193 -13.34 2.51 7.65
N LYS A 194 -12.24 1.98 8.19
CA LYS A 194 -10.95 1.92 7.50
C LYS A 194 -11.06 1.11 6.20
N GLN A 195 -11.80 0.00 6.24
CA GLN A 195 -12.06 -0.83 5.05
C GLN A 195 -12.83 -0.06 3.97
N SER A 196 -13.88 0.67 4.35
CA SER A 196 -14.66 1.48 3.39
C SER A 196 -13.79 2.53 2.69
N VAL A 197 -12.95 3.26 3.45
CA VAL A 197 -12.04 4.28 2.90
C VAL A 197 -11.01 3.63 1.97
N LEU A 198 -10.33 2.58 2.42
CA LEU A 198 -9.31 1.89 1.63
C LEU A 198 -9.90 1.23 0.39
N GLN A 199 -11.06 0.60 0.48
CA GLN A 199 -11.71 -0.02 -0.67
C GLN A 199 -12.11 1.01 -1.72
N THR A 200 -12.65 2.17 -1.30
CA THR A 200 -12.98 3.27 -2.22
C THR A 200 -11.72 3.76 -2.94
N TYR A 201 -10.64 3.96 -2.20
CA TYR A 201 -9.37 4.41 -2.77
C TYR A 201 -8.73 3.35 -3.69
N HIS A 202 -8.63 2.10 -3.24
CA HIS A 202 -8.00 1.02 -4.00
C HIS A 202 -8.75 0.71 -5.30
N LYS A 203 -10.08 0.76 -5.31
CA LYS A 203 -10.89 0.66 -6.54
C LYS A 203 -10.58 1.78 -7.52
N ALA A 204 -10.38 2.99 -7.03
CA ALA A 204 -10.03 4.13 -7.89
C ALA A 204 -8.63 4.00 -8.52
N LEU A 205 -7.73 3.20 -7.93
CA LEU A 205 -6.40 2.92 -8.48
C LEU A 205 -6.40 1.85 -9.57
N GLN A 206 -7.48 1.06 -9.70
CA GLN A 206 -7.55 0.03 -10.74
C GLN A 206 -7.62 0.67 -12.13
N PRO A 207 -6.97 0.09 -13.15
CA PRO A 207 -7.09 0.54 -14.52
C PRO A 207 -8.57 0.56 -14.92
N LYS A 208 -9.06 1.70 -15.41
CA LYS A 208 -10.40 1.74 -16.00
C LYS A 208 -10.38 0.84 -17.23
N THR A 209 -11.08 -0.30 -17.18
CA THR A 209 -11.31 -1.13 -18.34
C THR A 209 -12.16 -0.31 -19.32
N THR A 210 -11.54 0.26 -20.34
CA THR A 210 -12.27 0.87 -21.44
C THR A 210 -12.92 -0.28 -22.17
N VAL A 211 -14.18 -0.53 -21.86
CA VAL A 211 -15.03 -1.38 -22.70
C VAL A 211 -15.23 -0.59 -24.00
N THR A 212 -14.34 -0.79 -24.95
CA THR A 212 -14.60 -0.44 -26.35
C THR A 212 -15.67 -1.42 -26.84
N GLY A 213 -16.92 -1.09 -26.52
CA GLY A 213 -18.07 -1.79 -27.04
C GLY A 213 -18.11 -1.60 -28.56
N LYS A 214 -17.95 -2.67 -29.28
CA LYS A 214 -18.40 -2.80 -30.65
C LYS A 214 -19.93 -2.71 -30.67
N GLU A 215 -20.48 -1.50 -30.70
CA GLU A 215 -21.84 -1.22 -31.15
C GLU A 215 -21.77 -0.22 -32.30
N ALA A 216 -21.13 -0.62 -33.38
CA ALA A 216 -21.22 0.06 -34.68
C ALA A 216 -21.36 -1.00 -35.76
N GLY A 217 -22.51 -1.67 -35.86
CA GLY A 217 -22.69 -2.73 -36.84
C GLY A 217 -24.11 -3.19 -37.09
N GLN A 218 -25.14 -2.43 -36.73
CA GLN A 218 -26.53 -2.83 -37.05
C GLN A 218 -27.46 -1.73 -37.58
N GLU A 219 -26.98 -0.53 -37.88
CA GLU A 219 -27.85 0.51 -38.47
C GLU A 219 -27.73 0.70 -39.99
N THR A 220 -26.83 0.00 -40.68
CA THR A 220 -26.68 0.16 -42.13
C THR A 220 -27.48 -0.85 -42.97
N SER A 221 -28.10 -1.86 -42.35
CA SER A 221 -28.84 -2.88 -43.10
C SER A 221 -30.37 -2.60 -43.24
N LYS A 222 -30.91 -1.60 -42.55
CA LYS A 222 -32.34 -1.20 -42.65
C LYS A 222 -32.63 -0.09 -43.65
N LYS A 223 -31.63 0.63 -44.16
CA LYS A 223 -31.81 1.68 -45.18
C LYS A 223 -31.70 1.16 -46.64
N ALA A 224 -31.17 -0.04 -46.85
CA ALA A 224 -31.05 -0.62 -48.19
C ALA A 224 -32.33 -1.36 -48.67
N LYS A 225 -33.22 -1.75 -47.74
CA LYS A 225 -34.47 -2.47 -48.10
C LYS A 225 -35.69 -1.58 -48.35
N LYS A 226 -35.58 -0.25 -48.12
CA LYS A 226 -36.69 0.68 -48.35
C LYS A 226 -36.59 1.45 -49.67
N LYS A 227 -35.54 1.24 -50.47
CA LYS A 227 -35.33 1.90 -51.77
C LYS A 227 -35.58 1.01 -52.97
N SER A 228 -35.94 -0.29 -52.81
CA SER A 228 -36.25 -1.20 -53.87
C SER A 228 -37.75 -1.58 -54.01
N SER A 229 -38.64 -0.91 -53.23
CA SER A 229 -40.11 -1.12 -53.31
C SER A 229 -40.88 0.10 -53.78
N GLU A 230 -40.21 1.14 -54.30
CA GLU A 230 -40.82 2.33 -54.86
C GLU A 230 -40.49 2.54 -56.37
N MET A 231 -40.04 1.47 -57.04
CA MET A 231 -39.87 1.47 -58.52
C MET A 231 -40.34 0.15 -59.08
N GLU A 232 -41.65 -0.11 -58.97
CA GLU A 232 -42.48 -0.91 -59.90
C GLU A 232 -43.92 -0.33 -59.95
#